data_9b4608b1e9a57c1eb35d3e99657c6c8d
#
_entry.id   9b4608b1e9a57c1eb35d3e99657c6c8d
#
_cell.length_a   1.000
_cell.length_b   1.000
_cell.length_c   1.000
_cell.angle_alpha   90.00
_cell.angle_beta   90.00
_cell.angle_gamma   90.00
#
_symmetry.space_group_name_H-M   'P 1'
#
loop_
_entity.id
_entity.type
_entity.pdbx_description
1 polymer ?
#
loop_
_entity_poly.entity_id
_entity_poly.type
_entity_poly.pdbx_seq_one_letter_code
_entity_poly.pdbx_strand_id
1 'polypeptide(L)'
;MSQFGIIVNVDKCIGCQACFVACKEENKVAPGIQWNQIHRAENLQDRIINYFRVSCQHCDNPACLPVCPAKAIYKDPHGEVLVDQSKCISCGACAMACPYGAPKFNRSGKTSYWDGPALASVPLQPHQQRTPGKAERCTLCVQRT
;
A
#
# COMPACT_ATOMS: atom_id res chain seq x y z
N MET A 1 -3.75 -10.12 -22.26
CA MET A 1 -2.92 -10.09 -21.06
C MET A 1 -3.84 -10.24 -19.86
N SER A 2 -3.51 -11.13 -18.92
CA SER A 2 -4.32 -11.31 -17.70
C SER A 2 -4.02 -10.15 -16.73
N GLN A 3 -5.06 -9.56 -16.17
CA GLN A 3 -4.96 -8.53 -15.15
C GLN A 3 -5.24 -9.15 -13.78
N PHE A 4 -4.40 -8.85 -12.81
CA PHE A 4 -4.56 -9.34 -11.45
C PHE A 4 -5.40 -8.39 -10.61
N GLY A 5 -6.16 -8.95 -9.66
CA GLY A 5 -6.98 -8.19 -8.73
C GLY A 5 -7.21 -8.94 -7.43
N ILE A 6 -7.68 -8.22 -6.41
CA ILE A 6 -8.06 -8.78 -5.12
C ILE A 6 -9.57 -8.62 -4.95
N ILE A 7 -10.27 -9.73 -4.79
CA ILE A 7 -11.70 -9.75 -4.48
C ILE A 7 -11.87 -9.78 -2.96
N VAL A 8 -12.63 -8.84 -2.43
CA VAL A 8 -12.97 -8.77 -1.01
C VAL A 8 -14.48 -9.00 -0.83
N ASN A 9 -14.84 -10.06 -0.12
CA ASN A 9 -16.23 -10.28 0.26
C ASN A 9 -16.51 -9.54 1.58
N VAL A 10 -17.27 -8.47 1.51
CA VAL A 10 -17.57 -7.59 2.66
C VAL A 10 -18.47 -8.30 3.68
N ASP A 11 -19.41 -9.13 3.23
CA ASP A 11 -20.34 -9.85 4.11
C ASP A 11 -19.63 -10.89 5.00
N LYS A 12 -18.46 -11.37 4.56
CA LYS A 12 -17.64 -12.33 5.33
C LYS A 12 -16.52 -11.66 6.12
N CYS A 13 -16.36 -10.35 5.98
CA CYS A 13 -15.29 -9.62 6.66
C CYS A 13 -15.67 -9.34 8.11
N ILE A 14 -14.90 -9.89 9.05
CA ILE A 14 -15.07 -9.70 10.49
C ILE A 14 -14.13 -8.65 11.08
N GLY A 15 -13.35 -7.94 10.27
CA GLY A 15 -12.42 -6.91 10.72
C GLY A 15 -11.19 -7.45 11.48
N CYS A 16 -10.82 -8.69 11.33
CA CYS A 16 -9.75 -9.36 12.11
C CYS A 16 -8.32 -8.81 11.88
N GLN A 17 -8.12 -7.92 10.92
CA GLN A 17 -6.83 -7.30 10.57
C GLN A 17 -5.76 -8.28 10.03
N ALA A 18 -6.06 -9.56 9.83
CA ALA A 18 -5.08 -10.54 9.33
C ALA A 18 -4.47 -10.14 7.99
N CYS A 19 -5.28 -9.64 7.05
CA CYS A 19 -4.81 -9.15 5.74
C CYS A 19 -3.90 -7.90 5.86
N PHE A 20 -4.10 -7.08 6.89
CA PHE A 20 -3.24 -5.94 7.21
C PHE A 20 -1.88 -6.42 7.71
N VAL A 21 -1.87 -7.33 8.68
CA VAL A 21 -0.63 -7.88 9.25
C VAL A 21 0.16 -8.66 8.20
N ALA A 22 -0.51 -9.51 7.41
CA ALA A 22 0.12 -10.26 6.33
C ALA A 22 0.78 -9.32 5.29
N CYS A 23 0.12 -8.23 4.91
CA CYS A 23 0.69 -7.24 3.99
C CYS A 23 1.93 -6.57 4.58
N LYS A 24 1.89 -6.22 5.87
CA LYS A 24 3.04 -5.60 6.56
C LYS A 24 4.23 -6.56 6.64
N GLU A 25 3.99 -7.81 6.96
CA GLU A 25 5.05 -8.81 7.08
C GLU A 25 5.66 -9.17 5.73
N GLU A 26 4.83 -9.44 4.72
CA GLU A 26 5.28 -9.76 3.37
C GLU A 26 6.15 -8.66 2.76
N ASN A 27 5.72 -7.40 2.91
CA ASN A 27 6.37 -6.26 2.27
C ASN A 27 7.29 -5.48 3.21
N LYS A 28 7.46 -5.91 4.46
CA LYS A 28 8.22 -5.19 5.49
C LYS A 28 7.86 -3.70 5.56
N VAL A 29 6.53 -3.45 5.55
CA VAL A 29 6.01 -2.08 5.57
C VAL A 29 6.33 -1.42 6.90
N ALA A 30 6.97 -0.26 6.85
CA ALA A 30 7.48 0.47 8.00
C ALA A 30 6.42 0.78 9.08
N PRO A 31 6.85 0.98 10.34
CA PRO A 31 5.97 1.44 11.42
C PRO A 31 5.21 2.72 11.03
N GLY A 32 3.92 2.78 11.39
CA GLY A 32 3.06 3.93 11.08
C GLY A 32 2.55 3.99 9.63
N ILE A 33 3.12 3.20 8.72
CA ILE A 33 2.68 3.14 7.32
C ILE A 33 1.72 1.98 7.11
N GLN A 34 0.66 2.23 6.35
CA GLN A 34 -0.38 1.24 6.06
C GLN A 34 -0.72 1.27 4.58
N TRP A 35 -0.38 0.20 3.86
CA TRP A 35 -0.75 0.05 2.45
C TRP A 35 -2.16 -0.53 2.27
N ASN A 36 -2.63 -1.18 3.31
CA ASN A 36 -3.91 -1.85 3.40
C ASN A 36 -4.54 -1.46 4.75
N GLN A 37 -5.73 -0.91 4.70
CA GLN A 37 -6.45 -0.44 5.88
C GLN A 37 -7.81 -1.14 5.95
N ILE A 38 -8.23 -1.51 7.14
CA ILE A 38 -9.58 -2.01 7.39
C ILE A 38 -10.39 -0.90 8.06
N HIS A 39 -11.43 -0.48 7.38
CA HIS A 39 -12.38 0.50 7.89
C HIS A 39 -13.60 -0.19 8.46
N ARG A 40 -14.11 0.35 9.54
CA ARG A 40 -15.36 -0.04 10.16
C ARG A 40 -16.41 0.99 9.79
N ALA A 41 -17.54 0.54 9.25
CA ALA A 41 -18.72 1.34 9.05
C ALA A 41 -19.86 0.83 9.95
N GLU A 42 -20.49 1.73 10.66
CA GLU A 42 -21.58 1.40 11.59
C GLU A 42 -22.85 2.12 11.15
N ASN A 43 -23.94 1.37 11.09
CA ASN A 43 -25.29 1.90 11.05
C ASN A 43 -25.98 1.56 12.37
N LEU A 44 -26.08 2.56 13.25
CA LEU A 44 -26.64 2.39 14.58
C LEU A 44 -28.16 2.14 14.54
N GLN A 45 -28.86 2.63 13.51
CA GLN A 45 -30.31 2.43 13.36
C GLN A 45 -30.63 0.97 13.05
N ASP A 46 -29.87 0.36 12.14
CA ASP A 46 -30.05 -1.03 11.73
C ASP A 46 -29.20 -2.02 12.54
N ARG A 47 -28.39 -1.53 13.48
CA ARG A 47 -27.44 -2.31 14.29
C ARG A 47 -26.48 -3.14 13.42
N ILE A 48 -26.08 -2.60 12.27
CA ILE A 48 -25.19 -3.25 11.34
C ILE A 48 -23.79 -2.69 11.49
N ILE A 49 -22.80 -3.57 11.57
CA ILE A 49 -21.38 -3.25 11.55
C ILE A 49 -20.78 -3.97 10.36
N ASN A 50 -20.21 -3.20 9.44
CA ASN A 50 -19.50 -3.73 8.28
C ASN A 50 -18.02 -3.34 8.32
N TYR A 51 -17.19 -4.23 7.82
CA TYR A 51 -15.76 -3.99 7.65
C TYR A 51 -15.41 -4.07 6.17
N PHE A 52 -14.59 -3.14 5.70
CA PHE A 52 -14.12 -3.15 4.33
C PHE A 52 -12.66 -2.74 4.23
N ARG A 53 -11.98 -3.36 3.29
CA ARG A 53 -10.57 -3.13 3.03
C ARG A 53 -10.39 -2.00 2.03
N VAL A 54 -9.54 -1.03 2.36
CA VAL A 54 -9.09 0.03 1.44
C VAL A 54 -7.60 -0.08 1.23
N SER A 55 -7.18 -0.10 -0.03
CA SER A 55 -5.78 -0.09 -0.46
C SER A 55 -5.66 0.61 -1.81
N CYS A 56 -4.51 0.57 -2.45
CA CYS A 56 -4.42 0.97 -3.85
C CYS A 56 -5.36 0.11 -4.70
N GLN A 57 -6.18 0.75 -5.54
CA GLN A 57 -7.15 0.08 -6.41
C GLN A 57 -6.55 -0.30 -7.77
N HIS A 58 -5.28 0.03 -8.01
CA HIS A 58 -4.61 -0.18 -9.29
C HIS A 58 -5.46 0.22 -10.49
N CYS A 59 -6.02 1.43 -10.39
CA CYS A 59 -7.02 2.00 -11.31
C CYS A 59 -6.63 1.81 -12.78
N ASP A 60 -7.64 1.65 -13.61
CA ASP A 60 -7.44 1.55 -15.05
C ASP A 60 -6.93 2.86 -15.63
N ASN A 61 -7.54 3.97 -15.18
CA ASN A 61 -7.08 5.33 -15.44
C ASN A 61 -6.62 5.98 -14.12
N PRO A 62 -5.35 5.77 -13.72
CA PRO A 62 -4.87 6.19 -12.41
C PRO A 62 -4.60 7.69 -12.36
N ALA A 63 -5.40 8.45 -11.61
CA ALA A 63 -5.23 9.89 -11.41
C ALA A 63 -3.84 10.28 -10.86
N CYS A 64 -3.18 9.37 -10.14
CA CYS A 64 -1.84 9.60 -9.60
C CYS A 64 -0.72 9.57 -10.65
N LEU A 65 -0.97 9.02 -11.84
CA LEU A 65 0.04 8.90 -12.90
C LEU A 65 0.32 10.25 -13.58
N PRO A 66 -0.68 10.96 -14.11
CA PRO A 66 -0.44 12.24 -14.81
C PRO A 66 0.05 13.35 -13.89
N VAL A 67 -0.24 13.30 -12.60
CA VAL A 67 0.19 14.34 -11.64
C VAL A 67 1.61 14.14 -11.13
N CYS A 68 2.30 13.09 -11.54
CA CYS A 68 3.67 12.83 -11.09
C CYS A 68 4.68 13.59 -11.96
N PRO A 69 5.30 14.69 -11.48
CA PRO A 69 6.22 15.47 -12.29
C PRO A 69 7.49 14.71 -12.63
N ALA A 70 7.92 13.79 -11.76
CA ALA A 70 9.10 12.97 -11.96
C ALA A 70 8.83 11.69 -12.77
N LYS A 71 7.56 11.46 -13.22
CA LYS A 71 7.13 10.24 -13.92
C LYS A 71 7.57 8.95 -13.18
N ALA A 72 7.58 9.01 -11.85
CA ALA A 72 7.96 7.89 -11.00
C ALA A 72 6.84 6.83 -10.88
N ILE A 73 5.62 7.17 -11.29
CA ILE A 73 4.48 6.25 -11.27
C ILE A 73 4.29 5.71 -12.67
N TYR A 74 4.12 4.40 -12.75
CA TYR A 74 3.91 3.72 -14.04
C TYR A 74 2.89 2.59 -13.88
N LYS A 75 2.28 2.19 -14.98
CA LYS A 75 1.39 1.03 -15.05
C LYS A 75 2.16 -0.12 -15.70
N ASP A 76 2.22 -1.24 -15.00
CA ASP A 76 2.84 -2.46 -15.50
C ASP A 76 1.97 -3.11 -16.59
N PRO A 77 2.53 -3.93 -17.50
CA PRO A 77 1.74 -4.67 -18.51
C PRO A 77 0.61 -5.53 -17.96
N HIS A 78 0.70 -5.97 -16.70
CA HIS A 78 -0.36 -6.74 -16.02
C HIS A 78 -1.38 -5.86 -15.31
N GLY A 79 -1.28 -4.52 -15.44
CA GLY A 79 -2.25 -3.55 -14.92
C GLY A 79 -1.93 -2.99 -13.53
N GLU A 80 -0.87 -3.44 -12.88
CA GLU A 80 -0.45 -2.89 -11.60
C GLU A 80 0.10 -1.47 -11.75
N VAL A 81 -0.35 -0.58 -10.86
CA VAL A 81 0.16 0.79 -10.79
C VAL A 81 1.25 0.83 -9.72
N LEU A 82 2.49 0.95 -10.15
CA LEU A 82 3.69 0.86 -9.33
C LEU A 82 4.42 2.19 -9.18
N VAL A 83 5.37 2.26 -8.27
CA VAL A 83 6.22 3.44 -8.03
C VAL A 83 7.68 3.04 -8.15
N ASP A 84 8.38 3.71 -9.05
CA ASP A 84 9.84 3.69 -9.09
C ASP A 84 10.37 4.69 -8.06
N GLN A 85 10.83 4.18 -6.93
CA GLN A 85 11.34 5.02 -5.85
C GLN A 85 12.64 5.76 -6.21
N SER A 86 13.40 5.28 -7.18
CA SER A 86 14.61 5.97 -7.63
C SER A 86 14.30 7.31 -8.27
N LYS A 87 13.19 7.40 -9.02
CA LYS A 87 12.72 8.62 -9.68
C LYS A 87 11.86 9.51 -8.77
N CYS A 88 11.31 8.96 -7.70
CA CYS A 88 10.39 9.69 -6.83
C CYS A 88 11.08 10.86 -6.13
N ILE A 89 10.55 12.06 -6.25
CA ILE A 89 11.05 13.30 -5.60
C ILE A 89 10.30 13.65 -4.31
N SER A 90 9.43 12.75 -3.82
CA SER A 90 8.71 12.93 -2.53
C SER A 90 7.75 14.14 -2.47
N CYS A 91 7.30 14.66 -3.61
CA CYS A 91 6.49 15.88 -3.68
C CYS A 91 5.05 15.74 -3.12
N GLY A 92 4.53 14.52 -2.98
CA GLY A 92 3.19 14.26 -2.42
C GLY A 92 2.01 14.42 -3.40
N ALA A 93 2.20 14.91 -4.62
CA ALA A 93 1.12 15.14 -5.59
C ALA A 93 0.24 13.90 -5.82
N CYS A 94 0.84 12.72 -5.87
CA CYS A 94 0.11 11.46 -6.04
C CYS A 94 -0.83 11.13 -4.86
N ALA A 95 -0.47 11.53 -3.63
CA ALA A 95 -1.32 11.32 -2.47
C ALA A 95 -2.52 12.28 -2.49
N MET A 96 -2.33 13.50 -2.94
CA MET A 96 -3.39 14.50 -3.07
C MET A 96 -4.39 14.13 -4.18
N ALA A 97 -3.90 13.55 -5.27
CA ALA A 97 -4.74 13.13 -6.40
C ALA A 97 -5.48 11.81 -6.16
N CYS A 98 -5.09 11.03 -5.16
CA CYS A 98 -5.66 9.70 -4.91
C CYS A 98 -6.92 9.79 -4.03
N PRO A 99 -8.12 9.44 -4.53
CA PRO A 99 -9.34 9.48 -3.71
C PRO A 99 -9.35 8.46 -2.58
N TYR A 100 -8.51 7.43 -2.66
CA TYR A 100 -8.39 6.37 -1.63
C TYR A 100 -7.25 6.64 -0.64
N GLY A 101 -6.49 7.70 -0.80
CA GLY A 101 -5.32 7.98 0.04
C GLY A 101 -4.27 6.87 0.02
N ALA A 102 -4.15 6.12 -1.08
CA ALA A 102 -3.31 4.93 -1.16
C ALA A 102 -1.80 5.21 -1.12
N PRO A 103 -1.25 6.25 -1.78
CA PRO A 103 0.16 6.58 -1.65
C PRO A 103 0.48 7.05 -0.23
N LYS A 104 1.49 6.43 0.37
CA LYS A 104 2.00 6.75 1.71
C LYS A 104 3.45 7.19 1.62
N PHE A 105 3.90 7.91 2.64
CA PHE A 105 5.26 8.45 2.73
C PHE A 105 5.79 8.21 4.14
N ASN A 106 6.84 7.42 4.27
CA ASN A 106 7.52 7.21 5.54
C ASN A 106 8.42 8.40 5.86
N ARG A 107 7.84 9.45 6.43
CA ARG A 107 8.58 10.68 6.81
C ARG A 107 9.36 10.53 8.12
N SER A 108 9.05 9.51 8.93
CA SER A 108 9.75 9.26 10.19
C SER A 108 11.15 8.69 10.00
N GLY A 109 11.43 8.13 8.83
CA GLY A 109 12.68 7.44 8.55
C GLY A 109 12.80 6.07 9.24
N LYS A 110 11.90 5.71 10.15
CA LYS A 110 11.91 4.40 10.81
C LYS A 110 11.54 3.31 9.81
N THR A 111 12.38 2.30 9.68
CA THR A 111 12.18 1.16 8.78
C THR A 111 11.85 -0.13 9.53
N SER A 112 12.09 -0.17 10.85
CA SER A 112 11.86 -1.32 11.72
C SER A 112 10.98 -0.97 12.91
N TYR A 113 10.25 -1.97 13.43
CA TYR A 113 9.50 -1.87 14.69
C TYR A 113 10.40 -1.96 15.93
N TRP A 114 11.59 -2.52 15.75
CA TRP A 114 12.51 -2.84 16.85
C TRP A 114 13.82 -2.10 16.63
N ASP A 115 14.27 -1.44 17.67
CA ASP A 115 15.59 -0.82 17.70
C ASP A 115 16.57 -1.87 18.27
N GLY A 116 17.39 -2.47 17.42
CA GLY A 116 18.41 -3.42 17.88
C GLY A 116 19.13 -4.17 16.77
N PRO A 117 20.36 -4.62 17.03
CA PRO A 117 21.21 -5.27 16.02
C PRO A 117 20.68 -6.65 15.56
N ALA A 118 19.85 -7.32 16.37
CA ALA A 118 19.36 -8.66 16.05
C ALA A 118 18.44 -8.70 14.82
N LEU A 119 17.72 -7.63 14.51
CA LEU A 119 16.84 -7.55 13.33
C LEU A 119 17.50 -6.87 12.13
N ALA A 120 18.55 -6.09 12.34
CA ALA A 120 19.35 -5.53 11.25
C ALA A 120 20.07 -6.63 10.44
N SER A 121 20.19 -7.84 11.01
CA SER A 121 20.83 -8.99 10.36
C SER A 121 19.91 -9.80 9.44
N VAL A 122 18.59 -9.54 9.42
CA VAL A 122 17.67 -10.24 8.52
C VAL A 122 17.75 -9.62 7.13
N PRO A 123 18.25 -10.35 6.11
CA PRO A 123 18.38 -9.79 4.77
C PRO A 123 16.99 -9.48 4.19
N LEU A 124 16.78 -8.24 3.77
CA LEU A 124 15.56 -7.83 3.08
C LEU A 124 15.60 -8.28 1.63
N GLN A 125 14.51 -8.85 1.16
CA GLN A 125 14.31 -9.13 -0.27
C GLN A 125 14.23 -7.80 -1.06
N PRO A 126 14.56 -7.79 -2.37
CA PRO A 126 14.52 -6.55 -3.15
C PRO A 126 13.19 -5.81 -3.07
N HIS A 127 12.07 -6.54 -3.10
CA HIS A 127 10.73 -5.94 -3.00
C HIS A 127 10.38 -5.39 -1.60
N GLN A 128 11.16 -5.73 -0.57
CA GLN A 128 10.99 -5.24 0.81
C GLN A 128 11.83 -3.99 1.09
N GLN A 129 12.78 -3.69 0.23
CA GLN A 129 13.63 -2.50 0.39
C GLN A 129 12.82 -1.24 0.06
N ARG A 130 12.85 -0.27 0.96
CA ARG A 130 12.14 1.00 0.82
C ARG A 130 13.07 2.16 1.16
N THR A 131 12.96 3.22 0.38
CA THR A 131 13.67 4.47 0.67
C THR A 131 12.75 5.37 1.47
N PRO A 132 13.10 5.73 2.73
CA PRO A 132 12.31 6.65 3.52
C PRO A 132 12.02 7.96 2.79
N GLY A 133 10.83 8.51 3.01
CA GLY A 133 10.38 9.74 2.36
C GLY A 133 9.84 9.57 0.93
N LYS A 134 10.12 8.47 0.27
CA LYS A 134 9.57 8.19 -1.07
C LYS A 134 8.14 7.65 -1.00
N ALA A 135 7.40 7.80 -2.11
CA ALA A 135 6.06 7.24 -2.21
C ALA A 135 6.09 5.71 -2.17
N GLU A 136 5.18 5.14 -1.40
CA GLU A 136 4.96 3.70 -1.31
C GLU A 136 3.47 3.38 -1.24
N ARG A 137 3.07 2.21 -1.72
CA ARG A 137 1.68 1.74 -1.73
C ARG A 137 1.59 0.24 -1.98
N CYS A 138 0.39 -0.32 -1.94
CA CYS A 138 0.14 -1.70 -2.35
C CYS A 138 0.73 -1.98 -3.74
N THR A 139 1.41 -3.11 -3.88
CA THR A 139 2.04 -3.58 -5.13
C THR A 139 1.30 -4.77 -5.73
N LEU A 140 0.12 -5.17 -5.19
CA LEU A 140 -0.55 -6.45 -5.47
C LEU A 140 0.35 -7.68 -5.28
N CYS A 141 1.43 -7.53 -4.50
CA CYS A 141 2.42 -8.59 -4.31
C CYS A 141 2.98 -9.12 -5.65
N VAL A 142 3.26 -8.19 -6.58
CA VAL A 142 3.76 -8.49 -7.94
C VAL A 142 4.97 -9.44 -7.95
N GLN A 143 5.72 -9.53 -6.87
CA GLN A 143 6.83 -10.48 -6.72
C GLN A 143 6.37 -11.95 -6.60
N ARG A 144 5.07 -12.19 -6.46
CA ARG A 144 4.46 -13.55 -6.34
C ARG A 144 3.69 -13.99 -7.58
N THR A 145 3.58 -13.13 -8.59
CA THR A 145 2.83 -13.37 -9.84
C THR A 145 3.71 -13.79 -11.02
#